data_9b7048059d0acddf2356e3c515735a3b
#
_entry.id   9b7048059d0acddf2356e3c515735a3b
#
_cell.length_a   1.000
_cell.length_b   1.000
_cell.length_c   1.000
_cell.angle_alpha   90.00
_cell.angle_beta   90.00
_cell.angle_gamma   90.00
#
_symmetry.space_group_name_H-M   'P 1'
#
loop_
_entity.id
_entity.type
_entity.pdbx_description
1 polymer ?
#
loop_
_entity_poly.entity_id
_entity_poly.type
_entity_poly.pdbx_seq_one_letter_code
_entity_poly.pdbx_strand_id
1 'polypeptide(L)'
;MTGTKRKSTSSMRTTLAMLGLAIAASGAAVLAQDRAPDYSQDIAWQQQQQTALHSRTSADGWTVMDGGLRWRRIAGDGVGEKPSVADTVTVHYAGTFVDGTGFDSSYDRGEPANFPLGRLIPAWQMAIPQMAVGDTIELAAPATLAYGPEGKGPIPGGATLLFKVELLAIE
;
A
#
# COMPACT_ATOMS: atom_id res chain seq x y z
N MET A 1 -14.15 14.95 -77.69
CA MET A 1 -12.77 14.66 -77.24
C MET A 1 -12.84 14.22 -75.81
N THR A 2 -12.71 12.96 -75.63
CA THR A 2 -12.26 12.08 -74.60
C THR A 2 -12.52 12.54 -73.13
N GLY A 3 -13.63 12.02 -72.59
CA GLY A 3 -13.90 12.02 -71.16
C GLY A 3 -13.47 10.71 -70.51
N THR A 4 -12.62 10.78 -69.51
CA THR A 4 -12.13 9.64 -68.76
C THR A 4 -13.07 9.33 -67.58
N LYS A 5 -13.75 8.20 -67.63
CA LYS A 5 -14.57 7.63 -66.56
C LYS A 5 -13.65 7.07 -65.46
N ARG A 6 -13.80 7.57 -64.21
CA ARG A 6 -13.24 6.91 -63.04
C ARG A 6 -14.17 5.77 -62.60
N LYS A 7 -13.61 4.57 -62.55
CA LYS A 7 -14.24 3.38 -61.97
C LYS A 7 -14.19 3.46 -60.44
N SER A 8 -15.36 3.39 -59.85
CA SER A 8 -15.56 3.14 -58.39
C SER A 8 -15.29 1.67 -58.10
N THR A 9 -14.28 1.38 -57.31
CA THR A 9 -14.04 0.04 -56.74
C THR A 9 -14.82 -0.10 -55.44
N SER A 10 -15.88 -0.90 -55.51
CA SER A 10 -16.65 -1.34 -54.34
C SER A 10 -15.80 -2.23 -53.46
N SER A 11 -15.54 -1.80 -52.23
CA SER A 11 -14.89 -2.60 -51.20
C SER A 11 -15.90 -3.60 -50.61
N MET A 12 -15.67 -4.85 -50.89
CA MET A 12 -16.41 -6.00 -50.41
C MET A 12 -16.05 -6.21 -48.92
N ARG A 13 -17.01 -5.90 -48.02
CA ARG A 13 -16.88 -6.19 -46.61
C ARG A 13 -17.07 -7.69 -46.38
N THR A 14 -15.95 -8.35 -46.16
CA THR A 14 -15.95 -9.75 -45.70
C THR A 14 -16.33 -9.79 -44.21
N THR A 15 -17.55 -10.21 -43.96
CA THR A 15 -18.05 -10.49 -42.60
C THR A 15 -17.42 -11.80 -42.14
N LEU A 16 -16.39 -11.70 -41.31
CA LEU A 16 -15.79 -12.88 -40.63
C LEU A 16 -16.66 -13.22 -39.43
N ALA A 17 -17.45 -14.29 -39.54
CA ALA A 17 -18.19 -14.86 -38.44
C ALA A 17 -17.18 -15.46 -37.43
N MET A 18 -16.99 -14.79 -36.29
CA MET A 18 -16.28 -15.35 -35.16
C MET A 18 -17.18 -16.37 -34.47
N LEU A 19 -16.83 -17.63 -34.68
CA LEU A 19 -17.41 -18.76 -33.93
C LEU A 19 -16.94 -18.65 -32.49
N GLY A 20 -17.87 -18.26 -31.59
CA GLY A 20 -17.60 -18.13 -30.16
C GLY A 20 -17.31 -19.48 -29.54
N LEU A 21 -16.05 -19.73 -29.23
CA LEU A 21 -15.67 -20.80 -28.30
C LEU A 21 -15.82 -20.25 -26.88
N ALA A 22 -16.96 -20.56 -26.25
CA ALA A 22 -17.18 -20.29 -24.84
C ALA A 22 -16.27 -21.22 -24.03
N ILE A 23 -15.09 -20.71 -23.63
CA ILE A 23 -14.30 -21.34 -22.60
C ILE A 23 -14.97 -20.96 -21.28
N ALA A 24 -15.66 -21.93 -20.67
CA ALA A 24 -16.08 -21.82 -19.29
C ALA A 24 -14.81 -21.77 -18.41
N ALA A 25 -14.33 -20.57 -18.13
CA ALA A 25 -13.30 -20.36 -17.11
C ALA A 25 -13.94 -20.72 -15.78
N SER A 26 -13.57 -21.89 -15.25
CA SER A 26 -13.93 -22.35 -13.92
C SER A 26 -13.59 -21.27 -12.89
N GLY A 27 -14.55 -20.95 -12.00
CA GLY A 27 -14.48 -19.86 -11.01
C GLY A 27 -13.33 -19.93 -9.99
N ALA A 28 -12.41 -20.89 -10.13
CA ALA A 28 -11.17 -20.98 -9.35
C ALA A 28 -10.08 -20.00 -9.81
N ALA A 29 -10.10 -19.54 -11.07
CA ALA A 29 -9.08 -18.64 -11.62
C ALA A 29 -9.28 -17.16 -11.19
N VAL A 30 -10.50 -16.77 -10.86
CA VAL A 30 -10.83 -15.38 -10.46
C VAL A 30 -10.42 -15.10 -9.01
N LEU A 31 -10.39 -16.12 -8.14
CA LEU A 31 -9.99 -15.97 -6.73
C LEU A 31 -8.46 -15.90 -6.52
N ALA A 32 -7.67 -16.25 -7.53
CA ALA A 32 -6.21 -16.26 -7.44
C ALA A 32 -5.58 -14.88 -7.75
N GLN A 33 -6.36 -13.91 -8.32
CA GLN A 33 -5.84 -12.62 -8.75
C GLN A 33 -5.76 -11.57 -7.64
N ASP A 34 -6.44 -11.79 -6.51
CA ASP A 34 -6.44 -10.83 -5.38
C ASP A 34 -5.45 -11.21 -4.27
N ARG A 35 -4.70 -12.29 -4.43
CA ARG A 35 -3.71 -12.71 -3.43
C ARG A 35 -2.31 -12.30 -3.86
N ALA A 36 -1.59 -11.66 -2.94
CA ALA A 36 -0.19 -11.31 -3.13
C ALA A 36 0.66 -12.56 -3.46
N PRO A 37 1.77 -12.39 -4.20
CA PRO A 37 2.72 -13.46 -4.43
C PRO A 37 3.27 -14.03 -3.12
N ASP A 38 3.56 -15.33 -3.11
CA ASP A 38 4.23 -15.99 -1.98
C ASP A 38 5.76 -15.87 -2.15
N TYR A 39 6.37 -15.06 -1.31
CA TYR A 39 7.83 -14.84 -1.25
C TYR A 39 8.51 -15.61 -0.10
N SER A 40 7.84 -16.58 0.51
CA SER A 40 8.38 -17.31 1.68
C SER A 40 9.70 -18.03 1.41
N GLN A 41 9.97 -18.38 0.14
CA GLN A 41 11.19 -19.04 -0.30
C GLN A 41 12.16 -18.10 -1.05
N ASP A 42 11.81 -16.83 -1.22
CA ASP A 42 12.67 -15.85 -1.89
C ASP A 42 13.59 -15.16 -0.88
N ILE A 43 14.81 -15.66 -0.78
CA ILE A 43 15.83 -15.14 0.14
C ILE A 43 16.20 -13.68 -0.18
N ALA A 44 16.29 -13.32 -1.47
CA ALA A 44 16.64 -11.97 -1.88
C ALA A 44 15.53 -10.97 -1.45
N TRP A 45 14.28 -11.35 -1.65
CA TRP A 45 13.15 -10.56 -1.20
C TRP A 45 13.13 -10.40 0.33
N GLN A 46 13.34 -11.50 1.08
CA GLN A 46 13.40 -11.45 2.55
C GLN A 46 14.53 -10.55 3.06
N GLN A 47 15.72 -10.62 2.41
CA GLN A 47 16.83 -9.74 2.73
C GLN A 47 16.51 -8.27 2.50
N GLN A 48 15.77 -7.93 1.44
CA GLN A 48 15.30 -6.56 1.21
C GLN A 48 14.42 -6.06 2.35
N GLN A 49 13.49 -6.91 2.84
CA GLN A 49 12.63 -6.56 3.98
C GLN A 49 13.46 -6.21 5.23
N GLN A 50 14.44 -7.04 5.56
CA GLN A 50 15.33 -6.82 6.70
C GLN A 50 16.23 -5.60 6.50
N THR A 51 16.80 -5.42 5.31
CA THR A 51 17.63 -4.28 4.98
C THR A 51 16.86 -2.97 5.14
N ALA A 52 15.61 -2.94 4.71
CA ALA A 52 14.75 -1.76 4.85
C ALA A 52 14.56 -1.35 6.32
N LEU A 53 14.51 -2.29 7.26
CA LEU A 53 14.46 -2.00 8.69
C LEU A 53 15.84 -1.56 9.21
N HIS A 54 16.88 -2.34 8.94
CA HIS A 54 18.21 -2.11 9.52
C HIS A 54 18.90 -0.84 9.01
N SER A 55 18.60 -0.39 7.80
CA SER A 55 19.11 0.87 7.26
C SER A 55 18.52 2.12 7.93
N ARG A 56 17.46 1.97 8.72
CA ARG A 56 16.79 3.07 9.46
C ARG A 56 17.37 3.16 10.86
N THR A 57 18.42 3.95 11.00
CA THR A 57 19.23 4.01 12.23
C THR A 57 18.95 5.27 13.05
N SER A 58 19.36 5.27 14.31
CA SER A 58 19.30 6.45 15.16
C SER A 58 20.17 7.61 14.65
N ALA A 59 21.24 7.31 13.92
CA ALA A 59 22.07 8.32 13.28
C ALA A 59 21.30 9.11 12.21
N ASP A 60 20.28 8.49 11.61
CA ASP A 60 19.39 9.10 10.60
C ASP A 60 18.08 9.63 11.22
N GLY A 61 18.04 9.79 12.55
CA GLY A 61 16.89 10.31 13.27
C GLY A 61 15.75 9.32 13.52
N TRP A 62 15.98 8.02 13.27
CA TRP A 62 14.99 7.00 13.54
C TRP A 62 15.05 6.52 15.00
N THR A 63 13.89 6.35 15.58
CA THR A 63 13.70 5.70 16.89
C THR A 63 13.28 4.27 16.69
N VAL A 64 13.92 3.35 17.43
CA VAL A 64 13.55 1.94 17.46
C VAL A 64 12.62 1.68 18.64
N MET A 65 11.49 1.06 18.36
CA MET A 65 10.54 0.60 19.37
C MET A 65 10.54 -0.93 19.45
N ASP A 66 9.81 -1.45 20.43
CA ASP A 66 9.64 -2.89 20.62
C ASP A 66 9.16 -3.59 19.35
N GLY A 67 9.53 -4.84 19.19
CA GLY A 67 9.21 -5.62 17.98
C GLY A 67 9.96 -5.18 16.73
N GLY A 68 10.87 -4.21 16.84
CA GLY A 68 11.70 -3.74 15.71
C GLY A 68 11.06 -2.67 14.86
N LEU A 69 9.94 -2.09 15.30
CA LEU A 69 9.34 -0.92 14.65
C LEU A 69 10.35 0.23 14.58
N ARG A 70 10.42 0.90 13.44
CA ARG A 70 11.19 2.14 13.26
C ARG A 70 10.23 3.28 12.97
N TRP A 71 10.44 4.41 13.63
CA TRP A 71 9.68 5.62 13.33
C TRP A 71 10.55 6.86 13.48
N ARG A 72 10.18 7.93 12.79
CA ARG A 72 10.74 9.27 12.98
C ARG A 72 9.70 10.33 12.68
N ARG A 73 9.78 11.48 13.37
CA ARG A 73 8.99 12.65 13.04
C ARG A 73 9.68 13.43 11.93
N ILE A 74 8.92 13.80 10.91
CA ILE A 74 9.42 14.56 9.76
C ILE A 74 8.77 15.94 9.65
N ALA A 75 7.67 16.19 10.38
CA ALA A 75 7.06 17.51 10.56
C ALA A 75 6.34 17.57 11.90
N GLY A 76 6.16 18.79 12.44
CA GLY A 76 5.64 19.03 13.78
C GLY A 76 6.74 18.96 14.85
N ASP A 77 6.37 19.23 16.10
CA ASP A 77 7.28 19.30 17.24
C ASP A 77 6.97 18.27 18.34
N GLY A 78 5.89 17.52 18.18
CA GLY A 78 5.42 16.53 19.16
C GLY A 78 4.78 17.13 20.40
N VAL A 79 4.47 18.42 20.38
CA VAL A 79 3.84 19.14 21.49
C VAL A 79 2.34 19.26 21.26
N GLY A 80 1.55 18.88 22.25
CA GLY A 80 0.09 18.93 22.19
C GLY A 80 -0.57 17.64 22.64
N GLU A 81 -1.85 17.55 22.38
CA GLU A 81 -2.66 16.35 22.68
C GLU A 81 -2.20 15.16 21.85
N LYS A 82 -2.08 14.03 22.49
CA LYS A 82 -1.66 12.77 21.87
C LYS A 82 -2.77 11.73 22.02
N PRO A 83 -3.05 10.97 20.96
CA PRO A 83 -4.08 9.95 21.05
C PRO A 83 -3.63 8.75 21.88
N SER A 84 -4.60 8.12 22.48
CA SER A 84 -4.50 6.78 23.05
C SER A 84 -5.05 5.72 22.08
N VAL A 85 -4.80 4.46 22.35
CA VAL A 85 -5.35 3.36 21.52
C VAL A 85 -6.88 3.25 21.60
N ALA A 86 -7.52 3.92 22.57
CA ALA A 86 -8.97 3.95 22.71
C ALA A 86 -9.63 4.98 21.80
N ASP A 87 -8.88 5.92 21.27
CA ASP A 87 -9.39 7.04 20.50
C ASP A 87 -9.58 6.68 19.02
N THR A 88 -10.42 7.46 18.35
CA THR A 88 -10.50 7.51 16.90
C THR A 88 -9.59 8.62 16.41
N VAL A 89 -8.81 8.36 15.36
CA VAL A 89 -7.89 9.32 14.79
C VAL A 89 -8.25 9.62 13.34
N THR A 90 -8.16 10.90 12.98
CA THR A 90 -8.25 11.36 11.59
C THR A 90 -6.85 11.57 11.07
N VAL A 91 -6.50 10.88 10.00
CA VAL A 91 -5.15 10.89 9.43
C VAL A 91 -5.15 11.04 7.92
N HIS A 92 -4.13 11.70 7.38
CA HIS A 92 -3.66 11.42 6.04
C HIS A 92 -2.50 10.43 6.09
N TYR A 93 -2.46 9.49 5.15
CA TYR A 93 -1.39 8.51 5.09
C TYR A 93 -1.11 8.03 3.68
N ALA A 94 0.11 7.54 3.49
CA ALA A 94 0.52 6.76 2.33
C ALA A 94 1.31 5.54 2.82
N GLY A 95 0.94 4.36 2.31
CA GLY A 95 1.60 3.09 2.57
C GLY A 95 2.29 2.57 1.33
N THR A 96 3.56 2.19 1.45
CA THR A 96 4.36 1.63 0.36
C THR A 96 5.09 0.37 0.78
N PHE A 97 5.40 -0.47 -0.18
CA PHE A 97 6.39 -1.53 -0.02
C PHE A 97 7.81 -0.97 0.00
N VAL A 98 8.77 -1.82 0.32
CA VAL A 98 10.20 -1.43 0.41
C VAL A 98 10.82 -1.03 -0.94
N ASP A 99 10.20 -1.43 -2.05
CA ASP A 99 10.57 -1.03 -3.41
C ASP A 99 9.95 0.32 -3.85
N GLY A 100 9.14 0.93 -2.96
CA GLY A 100 8.45 2.19 -3.21
C GLY A 100 7.08 2.07 -3.86
N THR A 101 6.64 0.86 -4.23
CA THR A 101 5.30 0.65 -4.78
C THR A 101 4.23 0.95 -3.73
N GLY A 102 3.29 1.84 -4.04
CA GLY A 102 2.16 2.18 -3.17
C GLY A 102 1.13 1.04 -3.11
N PHE A 103 0.61 0.75 -1.92
CA PHE A 103 -0.48 -0.22 -1.76
C PHE A 103 -1.77 0.41 -1.20
N ASP A 104 -1.66 1.54 -0.51
CA ASP A 104 -2.82 2.28 0.01
C ASP A 104 -2.44 3.73 0.33
N SER A 105 -3.32 4.69 0.01
CA SER A 105 -3.07 6.12 0.22
C SER A 105 -4.38 6.88 0.36
N SER A 106 -4.52 7.64 1.44
CA SER A 106 -5.62 8.59 1.62
C SER A 106 -5.45 9.83 0.74
N TYR A 107 -4.20 10.17 0.40
CA TYR A 107 -3.92 11.28 -0.52
C TYR A 107 -4.47 11.00 -1.92
N ASP A 108 -4.32 9.74 -2.41
CA ASP A 108 -4.81 9.34 -3.72
C ASP A 108 -6.35 9.31 -3.78
N ARG A 109 -7.01 9.09 -2.64
CA ARG A 109 -8.47 9.19 -2.51
C ARG A 109 -8.95 10.63 -2.38
N GLY A 110 -8.08 11.59 -2.07
CA GLY A 110 -8.40 13.01 -1.91
C GLY A 110 -9.08 13.36 -0.60
N GLU A 111 -9.15 12.44 0.36
CA GLU A 111 -9.81 12.64 1.66
C GLU A 111 -9.07 11.94 2.80
N PRO A 112 -9.05 12.52 4.02
CA PRO A 112 -8.51 11.88 5.21
C PRO A 112 -9.29 10.61 5.56
N ALA A 113 -8.66 9.75 6.31
CA ALA A 113 -9.29 8.54 6.83
C ALA A 113 -9.50 8.63 8.35
N ASN A 114 -10.65 8.14 8.79
CA ASN A 114 -11.03 8.05 10.19
C ASN A 114 -10.94 6.60 10.68
N PHE A 115 -10.15 6.36 11.71
CA PHE A 115 -9.90 5.03 12.23
C PHE A 115 -9.96 4.95 13.75
N PRO A 116 -10.72 4.00 14.34
CA PRO A 116 -10.50 3.59 15.71
C PRO A 116 -9.10 2.99 15.85
N LEU A 117 -8.20 3.67 16.58
CA LEU A 117 -6.77 3.33 16.60
C LEU A 117 -6.53 1.90 17.09
N GLY A 118 -7.28 1.43 18.09
CA GLY A 118 -7.15 0.08 18.61
C GLY A 118 -7.56 -1.06 17.66
N ARG A 119 -8.08 -0.75 16.46
CA ARG A 119 -8.42 -1.74 15.41
C ARG A 119 -7.40 -1.82 14.29
N LEU A 120 -6.37 -0.99 14.34
CA LEU A 120 -5.32 -0.94 13.32
C LEU A 120 -4.20 -1.93 13.63
N ILE A 121 -3.25 -2.06 12.70
CA ILE A 121 -2.07 -2.90 12.89
C ILE A 121 -1.26 -2.45 14.12
N PRO A 122 -0.58 -3.38 14.83
CA PRO A 122 0.18 -3.05 16.04
C PRO A 122 1.17 -1.90 15.84
N ALA A 123 1.82 -1.82 14.68
CA ALA A 123 2.74 -0.73 14.37
C ALA A 123 2.11 0.66 14.53
N TRP A 124 0.86 0.83 14.07
CA TRP A 124 0.15 2.10 14.20
C TRP A 124 -0.30 2.37 15.63
N GLN A 125 -0.76 1.34 16.34
CA GLN A 125 -1.13 1.45 17.76
C GLN A 125 0.04 1.87 18.65
N MET A 126 1.28 1.54 18.26
CA MET A 126 2.49 1.92 18.98
C MET A 126 2.99 3.31 18.61
N ALA A 127 2.94 3.66 17.32
CA ALA A 127 3.59 4.87 16.82
C ALA A 127 2.69 6.12 16.89
N ILE A 128 1.40 6.00 16.58
CA ILE A 128 0.49 7.15 16.55
C ILE A 128 0.33 7.81 17.95
N PRO A 129 0.34 7.08 19.08
CA PRO A 129 0.38 7.71 20.40
C PRO A 129 1.65 8.55 20.71
N GLN A 130 2.66 8.51 19.86
CA GLN A 130 3.84 9.40 19.96
C GLN A 130 3.63 10.74 19.27
N MET A 131 2.58 10.86 18.45
CA MET A 131 2.26 12.07 17.66
C MET A 131 1.37 13.02 18.45
N ALA A 132 1.56 14.31 18.21
CA ALA A 132 0.56 15.33 18.50
C ALA A 132 -0.22 15.69 17.22
N VAL A 133 -1.40 16.30 17.34
CA VAL A 133 -2.14 16.83 16.19
C VAL A 133 -1.27 17.82 15.43
N GLY A 134 -1.17 17.64 14.11
CA GLY A 134 -0.29 18.41 13.21
C GLY A 134 1.08 17.76 12.97
N ASP A 135 1.43 16.71 13.69
CA ASP A 135 2.67 15.97 13.40
C ASP A 135 2.54 15.10 12.15
N THR A 136 3.65 14.93 11.45
CA THR A 136 3.83 13.92 10.41
C THR A 136 5.00 13.02 10.78
N ILE A 137 4.80 11.72 10.69
CA ILE A 137 5.82 10.71 10.96
C ILE A 137 6.02 9.79 9.77
N GLU A 138 7.18 9.18 9.72
CA GLU A 138 7.46 7.99 8.90
C GLU A 138 7.59 6.76 9.79
N LEU A 139 7.10 5.64 9.29
CA LEU A 139 7.17 4.33 9.93
C LEU A 139 7.81 3.32 9.00
N ALA A 140 8.59 2.38 9.56
CA ALA A 140 8.93 1.12 8.92
C ALA A 140 8.51 -0.01 9.87
N ALA A 141 7.44 -0.69 9.49
CA ALA A 141 6.79 -1.72 10.28
C ALA A 141 7.23 -3.11 9.81
N PRO A 142 7.89 -3.91 10.64
CA PRO A 142 8.13 -5.31 10.33
C PRO A 142 6.80 -6.08 10.22
N ALA A 143 6.80 -7.16 9.45
CA ALA A 143 5.60 -7.97 9.22
C ALA A 143 4.91 -8.40 10.53
N THR A 144 5.66 -8.70 11.57
CA THR A 144 5.14 -9.11 12.89
C THR A 144 4.27 -8.05 13.56
N LEU A 145 4.46 -6.79 13.21
CA LEU A 145 3.66 -5.65 13.69
C LEU A 145 2.69 -5.12 12.63
N ALA A 146 2.55 -5.84 11.51
CA ALA A 146 1.65 -5.50 10.41
C ALA A 146 0.75 -6.71 10.08
N TYR A 147 0.98 -7.39 8.96
CA TYR A 147 0.10 -8.47 8.48
C TYR A 147 0.71 -9.88 8.59
N GLY A 148 1.84 -10.01 9.30
CA GLY A 148 2.44 -11.28 9.65
C GLY A 148 2.98 -12.09 8.48
N PRO A 149 3.21 -13.41 8.71
CA PRO A 149 3.75 -14.30 7.68
C PRO A 149 2.73 -14.64 6.59
N GLU A 150 1.43 -14.47 6.84
CA GLU A 150 0.37 -14.79 5.89
C GLU A 150 0.08 -13.62 4.92
N GLY A 151 0.36 -12.37 5.32
CA GLY A 151 -0.03 -11.19 4.58
C GLY A 151 -1.53 -10.94 4.59
N LYS A 152 -2.01 -10.01 3.72
CA LYS A 152 -3.44 -9.71 3.59
C LYS A 152 -3.73 -9.03 2.24
N GLY A 153 -4.62 -9.62 1.45
CA GLY A 153 -4.98 -9.06 0.14
C GLY A 153 -3.74 -8.85 -0.74
N PRO A 154 -3.44 -7.62 -1.18
CA PRO A 154 -2.27 -7.34 -2.00
C PRO A 154 -0.95 -7.35 -1.23
N ILE A 155 -0.97 -7.45 0.10
CA ILE A 155 0.23 -7.41 0.94
C ILE A 155 0.78 -8.82 1.13
N PRO A 156 2.00 -9.10 0.65
CA PRO A 156 2.64 -10.40 0.81
C PRO A 156 2.93 -10.73 2.28
N GLY A 157 2.95 -12.03 2.58
CA GLY A 157 3.42 -12.50 3.88
C GLY A 157 4.89 -12.15 4.10
N GLY A 158 5.22 -11.68 5.30
CA GLY A 158 6.59 -11.28 5.65
C GLY A 158 6.99 -9.88 5.18
N ALA A 159 6.09 -9.12 4.55
CA ALA A 159 6.40 -7.78 4.04
C ALA A 159 6.67 -6.77 5.17
N THR A 160 7.78 -6.05 5.05
CA THR A 160 8.01 -4.79 5.77
C THR A 160 7.24 -3.68 5.08
N LEU A 161 6.46 -2.94 5.82
CA LEU A 161 5.63 -1.85 5.29
C LEU A 161 6.20 -0.50 5.70
N LEU A 162 6.23 0.42 4.76
CA LEU A 162 6.63 1.81 4.99
C LEU A 162 5.38 2.70 4.96
N PHE A 163 5.27 3.60 5.93
CA PHE A 163 4.17 4.54 5.96
C PHE A 163 4.68 5.97 6.20
N LYS A 164 4.00 6.91 5.58
CA LYS A 164 3.95 8.30 6.01
C LYS A 164 2.58 8.54 6.61
N VAL A 165 2.50 9.10 7.82
CA VAL A 165 1.24 9.37 8.52
C VAL A 165 1.26 10.78 9.06
N GLU A 166 0.21 11.54 8.76
CA GLU A 166 -0.07 12.86 9.29
C GLU A 166 -1.30 12.80 10.19
N LEU A 167 -1.19 13.21 11.46
CA LEU A 167 -2.29 13.23 12.42
C LEU A 167 -3.03 14.56 12.35
N LEU A 168 -4.29 14.53 11.93
CA LEU A 168 -5.12 15.73 11.73
C LEU A 168 -6.03 16.03 12.91
N ALA A 169 -6.62 14.99 13.53
CA ALA A 169 -7.51 15.15 14.67
C ALA A 169 -7.56 13.88 15.54
N ILE A 170 -8.05 14.04 16.77
CA ILE A 170 -8.34 13.00 17.76
C ILE A 170 -9.81 13.16 18.15
N GLU A 171 -10.57 12.04 18.19
CA GLU A 171 -11.99 11.99 18.53
C GLU A 171 -12.27 10.94 19.63
#